data_85d38bd8854604033558e7d893ee8817
#
_entry.id   85d38bd8854604033558e7d893ee8817
#
_cell.length_a   1.000
_cell.length_b   1.000
_cell.length_c   1.000
_cell.angle_alpha   90.00
_cell.angle_beta   90.00
_cell.angle_gamma   90.00
#
_symmetry.space_group_name_H-M   'P 1'
#
loop_
_entity.id
_entity.type
_entity.pdbx_description
1 polymer ?
#
loop_
_entity_poly.entity_id
_entity_poly.type
_entity_poly.pdbx_seq_one_letter_code
_entity_poly.pdbx_strand_id
1 'polypeptide(L)'
;EYNYGKAKGIEDFCRKAQLVNVEVNKAMYEGFQHHIWDDASGILTWMGQSAYPSLVWQTYDYYYDLTGAYWGIKKACEPVHIQWSYADNSVKVINTTLQDLQGLKATARVYNLDGKEMGRYTQNVTLNAAANKDSYCFHLNFTTDNLAFGKKAFASSVSKDAGEPGAAIDASDGSRWASEPRDDEWIYVDLGEPAEVATIALNWEAAHAKSYKLLISDDAAHWKEIYSN
;
A
#
# COMPACT_ATOMS: atom_id res chain seq x y z
N GLU A 1 4.39 -12.99 3.48
CA GLU A 1 5.02 -13.26 2.19
C GLU A 1 4.64 -12.23 1.11
N TYR A 2 3.42 -11.70 1.17
CA TYR A 2 2.91 -10.75 0.18
C TYR A 2 3.85 -9.53 -0.01
N ASN A 3 4.21 -8.82 1.07
CA ASN A 3 5.01 -7.60 0.98
C ASN A 3 6.51 -7.83 0.80
N TYR A 4 7.05 -8.94 1.32
CA TYR A 4 8.51 -9.15 1.41
C TYR A 4 8.99 -10.45 0.74
N GLY A 5 8.12 -11.10 -0.02
CA GLY A 5 8.40 -12.34 -0.70
C GLY A 5 8.58 -13.53 0.25
N LYS A 6 8.77 -14.70 -0.33
CA LYS A 6 8.95 -15.98 0.38
C LYS A 6 10.21 -15.98 1.25
N ALA A 7 10.12 -16.50 2.45
CA ALA A 7 11.27 -16.61 3.35
C ALA A 7 12.27 -17.67 2.89
N LYS A 8 13.56 -17.37 2.98
CA LYS A 8 14.68 -18.25 2.59
C LYS A 8 15.29 -19.01 3.77
N GLY A 9 14.56 -19.19 4.85
CA GLY A 9 14.98 -19.85 6.08
C GLY A 9 14.46 -19.13 7.31
N ILE A 10 14.77 -19.67 8.49
CA ILE A 10 14.20 -19.17 9.75
C ILE A 10 14.65 -17.73 10.07
N GLU A 11 15.90 -17.39 9.85
CA GLU A 11 16.42 -16.05 10.11
C GLU A 11 15.77 -14.99 9.21
N ASP A 12 15.60 -15.31 7.92
CA ASP A 12 14.93 -14.43 6.96
C ASP A 12 13.43 -14.30 7.30
N PHE A 13 12.80 -15.40 7.72
CA PHE A 13 11.42 -15.37 8.22
C PHE A 13 11.28 -14.44 9.43
N CYS A 14 12.12 -14.59 10.44
CA CYS A 14 12.09 -13.75 11.64
C CYS A 14 12.29 -12.28 11.30
N ARG A 15 13.25 -11.96 10.42
CA ARG A 15 13.52 -10.59 9.96
C ARG A 15 12.31 -9.96 9.27
N LYS A 16 11.69 -10.69 8.34
CA LYS A 16 10.49 -10.26 7.62
C LYS A 16 9.29 -10.11 8.55
N ALA A 17 9.12 -11.04 9.49
CA ALA A 17 8.06 -10.98 10.50
C ALA A 17 8.20 -9.74 11.40
N GLN A 18 9.42 -9.41 11.81
CA GLN A 18 9.68 -8.19 12.59
C GLN A 18 9.40 -6.92 11.79
N LEU A 19 9.73 -6.87 10.49
CA LEU A 19 9.38 -5.72 9.64
C LEU A 19 7.85 -5.56 9.51
N VAL A 20 7.12 -6.63 9.26
CA VAL A 20 5.65 -6.60 9.25
C VAL A 20 5.10 -6.11 10.58
N ASN A 21 5.70 -6.56 11.68
CA ASN A 21 5.28 -6.16 13.03
C ASN A 21 5.51 -4.66 13.29
N VAL A 22 6.62 -4.08 12.79
CA VAL A 22 6.84 -2.62 12.79
C VAL A 22 5.74 -1.89 12.04
N GLU A 23 5.48 -2.29 10.80
CA GLU A 23 4.54 -1.59 9.91
C GLU A 23 3.10 -1.67 10.41
N VAL A 24 2.63 -2.86 10.78
CA VAL A 24 1.25 -3.06 11.24
C VAL A 24 0.97 -2.28 12.50
N ASN A 25 1.87 -2.36 13.50
CA ASN A 25 1.67 -1.63 14.76
C ASN A 25 1.79 -0.11 14.56
N LYS A 26 2.74 0.34 13.74
CA LYS A 26 2.84 1.77 13.39
C LYS A 26 1.56 2.26 12.73
N ALA A 27 1.09 1.57 11.71
CA ALA A 27 -0.13 1.96 10.97
C ALA A 27 -1.38 1.93 11.86
N MET A 28 -1.51 0.97 12.77
CA MET A 28 -2.61 0.90 13.72
C MET A 28 -2.65 2.14 14.62
N TYR A 29 -1.53 2.53 15.20
CA TYR A 29 -1.46 3.72 16.05
C TYR A 29 -1.65 5.01 15.26
N GLU A 30 -1.08 5.12 14.07
CA GLU A 30 -1.30 6.27 13.16
C GLU A 30 -2.77 6.39 12.73
N GLY A 31 -3.46 5.27 12.51
CA GLY A 31 -4.89 5.26 12.19
C GLY A 31 -5.73 5.85 13.31
N PHE A 32 -5.43 5.52 14.57
CA PHE A 32 -6.10 6.15 15.72
C PHE A 32 -5.71 7.62 15.89
N GLN A 33 -4.45 7.97 15.68
CA GLN A 33 -4.00 9.37 15.75
C GLN A 33 -4.60 10.24 14.65
N HIS A 34 -4.97 9.64 13.50
CA HIS A 34 -5.66 10.33 12.43
C HIS A 34 -7.01 10.93 12.88
N HIS A 35 -7.64 10.30 13.85
CA HIS A 35 -8.91 10.64 14.46
C HIS A 35 -8.80 11.20 15.89
N ILE A 36 -7.59 11.45 16.38
CA ILE A 36 -7.41 12.09 17.68
C ILE A 36 -8.04 13.47 17.64
N TRP A 37 -8.75 13.86 18.68
CA TRP A 37 -9.60 15.07 18.79
C TRP A 37 -10.95 15.01 18.07
N ASP A 38 -11.21 13.97 17.23
CA ASP A 38 -12.53 13.73 16.66
C ASP A 38 -13.27 12.64 17.46
N ASP A 39 -13.04 11.38 17.17
CA ASP A 39 -13.75 10.25 17.75
C ASP A 39 -12.82 9.20 18.40
N ALA A 40 -11.50 9.39 18.35
CA ALA A 40 -10.52 8.54 19.00
C ALA A 40 -9.89 9.19 20.22
N SER A 41 -9.91 8.52 21.38
CA SER A 41 -9.35 9.01 22.64
C SER A 41 -8.13 8.22 23.15
N GLY A 42 -7.79 7.11 22.52
CA GLY A 42 -6.63 6.30 22.89
C GLY A 42 -6.71 4.85 22.42
N ILE A 43 -5.66 4.11 22.68
CA ILE A 43 -5.53 2.70 22.32
C ILE A 43 -5.20 1.88 23.57
N LEU A 44 -5.93 0.81 23.79
CA LEU A 44 -5.63 -0.20 24.80
C LEU A 44 -5.04 -1.42 24.09
N THR A 45 -3.74 -1.62 24.26
CA THR A 45 -3.03 -2.73 23.61
C THR A 45 -3.22 -4.03 24.39
N TRP A 46 -3.74 -5.04 23.75
CA TRP A 46 -3.85 -6.39 24.24
C TRP A 46 -2.80 -7.26 23.56
N MET A 47 -1.94 -7.79 24.19
CA MET A 47 -1.14 -7.91 25.37
C MET A 47 0.25 -7.29 25.12
N GLY A 48 0.88 -6.70 26.15
CA GLY A 48 2.21 -6.08 26.01
C GLY A 48 3.36 -7.09 25.93
N GLN A 49 3.20 -8.28 26.54
CA GLN A 49 4.24 -9.28 26.69
C GLN A 49 3.67 -10.71 26.63
N SER A 50 4.47 -11.65 26.14
CA SER A 50 4.15 -13.09 26.17
C SER A 50 4.29 -13.68 27.55
N ALA A 51 3.40 -14.59 27.92
CA ALA A 51 3.48 -15.36 29.17
C ALA A 51 4.50 -16.52 29.09
N TYR A 52 4.94 -16.89 27.90
CA TYR A 52 5.92 -17.95 27.62
C TYR A 52 6.62 -17.66 26.28
N PRO A 53 7.79 -18.27 26.00
CA PRO A 53 8.48 -18.08 24.72
C PRO A 53 7.60 -18.51 23.55
N SER A 54 7.28 -17.56 22.64
CA SER A 54 6.42 -17.80 21.49
C SER A 54 6.67 -16.77 20.39
N LEU A 55 6.18 -17.05 19.18
CA LEU A 55 6.20 -16.12 18.05
C LEU A 55 4.91 -15.30 18.07
N VAL A 56 4.99 -14.08 18.56
CA VAL A 56 3.81 -13.22 18.78
C VAL A 56 4.08 -11.78 18.37
N TRP A 57 3.00 -11.00 18.31
CA TRP A 57 2.99 -9.58 17.91
C TRP A 57 3.24 -8.59 19.04
N GLN A 58 3.42 -9.04 20.29
CA GLN A 58 3.53 -8.16 21.45
C GLN A 58 4.73 -7.21 21.35
N THR A 59 4.68 -6.13 22.15
CA THR A 59 5.73 -5.11 22.21
C THR A 59 7.03 -5.62 22.81
N TYR A 60 6.91 -6.57 23.75
CA TYR A 60 8.03 -7.27 24.38
C TYR A 60 7.88 -8.77 24.17
N ASP A 61 8.99 -9.44 23.95
CA ASP A 61 9.00 -10.89 24.01
C ASP A 61 9.00 -11.40 25.48
N TYR A 62 9.07 -12.73 25.65
CA TYR A 62 9.11 -13.35 26.97
C TYR A 62 10.34 -12.91 27.80
N TYR A 63 11.46 -12.61 27.15
CA TYR A 63 12.73 -12.23 27.79
C TYR A 63 12.87 -10.72 27.98
N TYR A 64 11.82 -9.95 27.74
CA TYR A 64 11.79 -8.48 27.79
C TYR A 64 12.58 -7.78 26.68
N ASP A 65 12.97 -8.50 25.63
CA ASP A 65 13.54 -7.86 24.45
C ASP A 65 12.47 -7.13 23.65
N LEU A 66 12.86 -6.04 23.01
CA LEU A 66 11.98 -5.19 22.22
C LEU A 66 11.71 -5.83 20.85
N THR A 67 10.45 -6.01 20.53
CA THR A 67 10.02 -6.49 19.21
C THR A 67 9.84 -5.36 18.20
N GLY A 68 9.57 -5.71 16.94
CA GLY A 68 9.19 -4.76 15.90
C GLY A 68 7.98 -3.89 16.29
N ALA A 69 7.00 -4.44 17.03
CA ALA A 69 5.84 -3.70 17.52
C ALA A 69 6.23 -2.49 18.37
N TYR A 70 7.16 -2.67 19.31
CA TYR A 70 7.64 -1.57 20.14
C TYR A 70 8.19 -0.41 19.30
N TRP A 71 9.01 -0.72 18.30
CA TRP A 71 9.63 0.30 17.46
C TRP A 71 8.63 1.02 16.56
N GLY A 72 7.65 0.27 16.02
CA GLY A 72 6.54 0.83 15.25
C GLY A 72 5.70 1.79 16.08
N ILE A 73 5.27 1.38 17.27
CA ILE A 73 4.48 2.18 18.21
C ILE A 73 5.27 3.41 18.67
N LYS A 74 6.53 3.23 19.07
CA LYS A 74 7.40 4.34 19.48
C LYS A 74 7.49 5.40 18.38
N LYS A 75 7.63 4.98 17.12
CA LYS A 75 7.70 5.90 15.98
C LYS A 75 6.37 6.65 15.77
N ALA A 76 5.25 5.94 15.82
CA ALA A 76 3.93 6.55 15.68
C ALA A 76 3.62 7.54 16.83
N CYS A 77 4.08 7.27 18.05
CA CYS A 77 3.82 8.08 19.24
C CYS A 77 4.84 9.22 19.49
N GLU A 78 5.63 9.62 18.49
CA GLU A 78 6.48 10.81 18.62
C GLU A 78 5.60 12.05 18.89
N PRO A 79 6.00 12.94 19.83
CA PRO A 79 5.18 14.10 20.20
C PRO A 79 4.86 15.04 19.04
N VAL A 80 5.75 15.11 18.05
CA VAL A 80 5.50 15.75 16.77
C VAL A 80 5.76 14.73 15.70
N HIS A 81 4.71 14.25 15.06
CA HIS A 81 4.76 13.13 14.12
C HIS A 81 4.13 13.50 12.79
N ILE A 82 4.77 13.12 11.69
CA ILE A 82 4.18 13.19 10.36
C ILE A 82 3.73 11.78 9.94
N GLN A 83 2.51 11.67 9.47
CA GLN A 83 1.93 10.40 9.06
C GLN A 83 1.20 10.50 7.73
N TRP A 84 1.14 9.37 7.05
CA TRP A 84 0.33 9.14 5.86
C TRP A 84 -0.79 8.15 6.19
N SER A 85 -2.02 8.53 5.88
CA SER A 85 -3.20 7.69 6.10
C SER A 85 -3.42 6.73 4.93
N TYR A 86 -3.51 5.45 5.23
CA TYR A 86 -3.87 4.42 4.25
C TYR A 86 -5.33 4.50 3.78
N ALA A 87 -6.20 5.15 4.56
CA ALA A 87 -7.63 5.21 4.26
C ALA A 87 -7.96 6.20 3.14
N ASP A 88 -7.25 7.33 3.11
CA ASP A 88 -7.58 8.45 2.22
C ASP A 88 -6.35 9.08 1.54
N ASN A 89 -5.16 8.52 1.72
CA ASN A 89 -3.89 9.03 1.22
C ASN A 89 -3.55 10.46 1.68
N SER A 90 -4.18 10.97 2.72
CA SER A 90 -3.80 12.25 3.31
C SER A 90 -2.51 12.17 4.11
N VAL A 91 -1.76 13.25 4.13
CA VAL A 91 -0.60 13.44 5.00
C VAL A 91 -0.91 14.53 6.00
N LYS A 92 -0.72 14.23 7.28
CA LYS A 92 -0.93 15.14 8.40
C LYS A 92 0.28 15.21 9.31
N VAL A 93 0.48 16.34 9.96
CA VAL A 93 1.34 16.48 11.13
C VAL A 93 0.46 16.39 12.37
N ILE A 94 0.82 15.51 13.29
CA ILE A 94 0.21 15.37 14.61
C ILE A 94 1.12 16.07 15.62
N ASN A 95 0.63 17.08 16.29
CA ASN A 95 1.35 17.79 17.34
C ASN A 95 0.64 17.59 18.67
N THR A 96 1.14 16.66 19.50
CA THR A 96 0.60 16.41 20.85
C THR A 96 1.28 17.28 21.92
N THR A 97 2.19 18.16 21.54
CA THR A 97 2.83 19.09 22.47
C THR A 97 1.89 20.25 22.82
N LEU A 98 2.21 20.96 23.90
CA LEU A 98 1.48 22.16 24.32
C LEU A 98 2.06 23.45 23.69
N GLN A 99 2.80 23.34 22.60
CA GLN A 99 3.43 24.47 21.92
C GLN A 99 3.04 24.51 20.45
N ASP A 100 2.75 25.71 19.97
CA ASP A 100 2.61 25.98 18.54
C ASP A 100 3.98 25.84 17.85
N LEU A 101 4.01 25.16 16.73
CA LEU A 101 5.21 25.01 15.91
C LEU A 101 5.06 25.78 14.61
N GLN A 102 6.07 26.58 14.29
CA GLN A 102 6.06 27.46 13.14
C GLN A 102 7.06 26.99 12.07
N GLY A 103 6.68 27.17 10.80
CA GLY A 103 7.59 26.97 9.68
C GLY A 103 8.06 25.51 9.49
N LEU A 104 7.26 24.54 9.88
CA LEU A 104 7.55 23.12 9.64
C LEU A 104 7.55 22.83 8.14
N LYS A 105 8.52 22.07 7.67
CA LYS A 105 8.54 21.57 6.30
C LYS A 105 8.18 20.10 6.26
N ALA A 106 7.00 19.79 5.74
CA ALA A 106 6.57 18.43 5.46
C ALA A 106 6.96 18.05 4.03
N THR A 107 7.57 16.87 3.85
CA THR A 107 7.96 16.36 2.54
C THR A 107 7.57 14.89 2.44
N ALA A 108 6.86 14.52 1.38
CA ALA A 108 6.63 13.14 1.00
C ALA A 108 7.45 12.81 -0.27
N ARG A 109 8.13 11.67 -0.25
CA ARG A 109 8.81 11.10 -1.40
C ARG A 109 8.31 9.68 -1.61
N VAL A 110 7.93 9.37 -2.83
CA VAL A 110 7.43 8.05 -3.20
C VAL A 110 8.48 7.36 -4.05
N TYR A 111 8.72 6.10 -3.75
CA TYR A 111 9.69 5.27 -4.46
C TYR A 111 9.00 4.01 -4.99
N ASN A 112 9.42 3.54 -6.15
CA ASN A 112 9.02 2.22 -6.63
C ASN A 112 9.77 1.11 -5.88
N LEU A 113 9.45 -0.15 -6.17
CA LEU A 113 10.09 -1.31 -5.52
C LEU A 113 11.59 -1.46 -5.84
N ASP A 114 12.08 -0.82 -6.90
CA ASP A 114 13.50 -0.77 -7.24
C ASP A 114 14.25 0.36 -6.52
N GLY A 115 13.55 1.14 -5.70
CA GLY A 115 14.13 2.26 -4.96
C GLY A 115 14.31 3.54 -5.80
N LYS A 116 13.74 3.60 -7.01
CA LYS A 116 13.75 4.81 -7.83
C LYS A 116 12.66 5.77 -7.37
N GLU A 117 12.99 7.02 -7.13
CA GLU A 117 12.03 8.05 -6.74
C GLU A 117 11.04 8.33 -7.87
N MET A 118 9.76 8.30 -7.53
CA MET A 118 8.64 8.64 -8.39
C MET A 118 8.31 10.13 -8.24
N GLY A 119 9.12 11.00 -8.86
CA GLY A 119 9.10 12.45 -8.62
C GLY A 119 7.73 13.12 -8.80
N ARG A 120 6.86 12.56 -9.64
CA ARG A 120 5.48 13.04 -9.86
C ARG A 120 4.61 12.98 -8.59
N TYR A 121 4.96 12.14 -7.62
CA TYR A 121 4.28 12.03 -6.32
C TYR A 121 5.01 12.76 -5.20
N THR A 122 6.20 13.30 -5.46
CA THR A 122 6.94 14.06 -4.48
C THR A 122 6.22 15.39 -4.21
N GLN A 123 5.82 15.58 -2.96
CA GLN A 123 5.14 16.80 -2.51
C GLN A 123 5.85 17.38 -1.30
N ASN A 124 5.78 18.70 -1.16
CA ASN A 124 6.26 19.38 0.02
C ASN A 124 5.39 20.61 0.31
N VAL A 125 5.30 20.94 1.59
CA VAL A 125 4.58 22.12 2.07
C VAL A 125 5.29 22.68 3.30
N THR A 126 5.24 23.99 3.46
CA THR A 126 5.60 24.65 4.72
C THR A 126 4.31 25.00 5.45
N LEU A 127 4.19 24.59 6.71
CA LEU A 127 2.98 24.79 7.52
C LEU A 127 3.33 25.12 8.97
N ASN A 128 2.32 25.61 9.67
CA ASN A 128 2.36 25.76 11.12
C ASN A 128 1.47 24.67 11.74
N ALA A 129 1.89 24.10 12.84
CA ALA A 129 1.13 23.10 13.59
C ALA A 129 0.77 23.66 14.97
N ALA A 130 -0.54 23.87 15.20
CA ALA A 130 -1.02 24.35 16.48
C ALA A 130 -0.77 23.33 17.60
N ALA A 131 -0.63 23.82 18.82
CA ALA A 131 -0.49 23.00 20.03
C ALA A 131 -1.67 22.05 20.19
N ASN A 132 -1.37 20.79 20.53
CA ASN A 132 -2.34 19.75 20.81
C ASN A 132 -3.40 19.61 19.69
N LYS A 133 -2.92 19.52 18.42
CA LYS A 133 -3.80 19.44 17.24
C LYS A 133 -3.14 18.74 16.08
N ASP A 134 -3.94 18.22 15.15
CA ASP A 134 -3.49 17.79 13.83
C ASP A 134 -3.43 18.98 12.86
N SER A 135 -2.61 18.84 11.83
CA SER A 135 -2.48 19.82 10.75
C SER A 135 -2.35 19.09 9.42
N TYR A 136 -3.31 19.32 8.53
CA TYR A 136 -3.30 18.76 7.18
C TYR A 136 -2.14 19.35 6.35
N CYS A 137 -1.43 18.47 5.63
CA CYS A 137 -0.36 18.86 4.71
C CYS A 137 -0.82 18.81 3.26
N PHE A 138 -1.09 17.62 2.75
CA PHE A 138 -1.50 17.36 1.36
C PHE A 138 -2.06 15.94 1.22
N HIS A 139 -2.62 15.65 0.05
CA HIS A 139 -2.96 14.30 -0.40
C HIS A 139 -1.91 13.76 -1.36
N LEU A 140 -1.58 12.47 -1.24
CA LEU A 140 -0.85 11.72 -2.25
C LEU A 140 -1.86 11.05 -3.18
N ASN A 141 -2.04 11.62 -4.37
CA ASN A 141 -3.06 11.16 -5.29
C ASN A 141 -2.51 10.04 -6.19
N PHE A 142 -2.61 8.79 -5.70
CA PHE A 142 -2.19 7.61 -6.47
C PHE A 142 -3.24 7.15 -7.50
N THR A 143 -4.50 7.57 -7.34
CA THR A 143 -5.61 7.13 -8.20
C THR A 143 -5.58 7.74 -9.59
N THR A 144 -4.91 8.89 -9.78
CA THR A 144 -4.76 9.51 -11.10
C THR A 144 -3.77 8.77 -12.00
N ASP A 145 -3.07 7.76 -11.47
CA ASP A 145 -2.01 7.06 -12.18
C ASP A 145 -2.33 5.59 -12.49
N ASN A 146 -3.55 5.16 -12.30
CA ASN A 146 -4.01 3.95 -12.95
C ASN A 146 -4.21 4.24 -14.44
N LEU A 147 -3.15 4.04 -15.20
CA LEU A 147 -3.14 4.30 -16.66
C LEU A 147 -4.22 3.50 -17.39
N ALA A 148 -4.69 2.40 -16.81
CA ALA A 148 -5.74 1.55 -17.37
C ALA A 148 -7.15 2.08 -17.09
N PHE A 149 -7.37 2.89 -16.04
CA PHE A 149 -8.70 3.35 -15.64
C PHE A 149 -9.37 4.18 -16.75
N GLY A 150 -10.60 3.78 -17.12
CA GLY A 150 -11.38 4.45 -18.15
C GLY A 150 -10.85 4.29 -19.58
N LYS A 151 -9.85 3.43 -19.78
CA LYS A 151 -9.30 3.09 -21.09
C LYS A 151 -10.10 1.97 -21.77
N LYS A 152 -9.78 1.66 -23.01
CA LYS A 152 -10.39 0.55 -23.74
C LYS A 152 -9.67 -0.75 -23.42
N ALA A 153 -10.42 -1.77 -23.07
CA ALA A 153 -9.92 -3.12 -22.91
C ALA A 153 -10.49 -4.06 -23.99
N PHE A 154 -9.68 -5.00 -24.41
CA PHE A 154 -10.01 -6.00 -25.41
C PHE A 154 -9.63 -7.39 -24.87
N ALA A 155 -10.41 -8.39 -25.19
CA ALA A 155 -10.16 -9.75 -24.73
C ALA A 155 -10.49 -10.77 -25.83
N SER A 156 -9.89 -11.95 -25.72
CA SER A 156 -10.13 -13.10 -26.61
C SER A 156 -11.55 -13.63 -26.53
N SER A 157 -12.11 -13.61 -25.31
CA SER A 157 -13.48 -14.07 -25.02
C SER A 157 -14.03 -13.42 -23.76
N VAL A 158 -15.31 -13.57 -23.55
CA VAL A 158 -16.04 -13.14 -22.34
C VAL A 158 -16.96 -14.28 -21.89
N SER A 159 -16.80 -14.72 -20.66
CA SER A 159 -17.69 -15.72 -20.06
C SER A 159 -19.09 -15.15 -19.86
N LYS A 160 -20.12 -16.01 -19.98
CA LYS A 160 -21.54 -15.59 -19.86
C LYS A 160 -21.88 -14.95 -18.51
N ASP A 161 -21.17 -15.31 -17.47
CA ASP A 161 -21.41 -14.86 -16.10
C ASP A 161 -20.42 -13.77 -15.63
N ALA A 162 -19.69 -13.16 -16.56
CA ALA A 162 -18.70 -12.13 -16.28
C ALA A 162 -19.01 -10.82 -16.99
N GLY A 163 -18.40 -9.73 -16.53
CA GLY A 163 -18.45 -8.44 -17.18
C GLY A 163 -17.62 -8.38 -18.47
N GLU A 164 -17.89 -7.37 -19.29
CA GLU A 164 -17.10 -7.02 -20.47
C GLU A 164 -15.63 -6.74 -20.07
N PRO A 165 -14.66 -6.75 -21.01
CA PRO A 165 -13.25 -6.53 -20.69
C PRO A 165 -12.96 -5.27 -19.87
N GLY A 166 -13.77 -4.23 -20.02
CA GLY A 166 -13.69 -3.00 -19.23
C GLY A 166 -13.88 -3.19 -17.73
N ALA A 167 -14.58 -4.26 -17.31
CA ALA A 167 -14.76 -4.58 -15.89
C ALA A 167 -13.46 -5.01 -15.17
N ALA A 168 -12.41 -5.31 -15.92
CA ALA A 168 -11.08 -5.57 -15.35
C ALA A 168 -10.32 -4.27 -14.95
N ILE A 169 -10.79 -3.10 -15.39
CA ILE A 169 -10.06 -1.82 -15.25
C ILE A 169 -10.96 -0.67 -14.79
N ASP A 170 -12.15 -0.96 -14.27
CA ASP A 170 -13.13 0.04 -13.81
C ASP A 170 -12.94 0.50 -12.37
N ALA A 171 -11.88 0.04 -11.70
CA ALA A 171 -11.54 0.33 -10.30
C ALA A 171 -12.60 -0.14 -9.29
N SER A 172 -13.41 -1.15 -9.62
CA SER A 172 -14.44 -1.72 -8.76
C SER A 172 -14.07 -3.15 -8.35
N ASP A 173 -14.01 -3.40 -7.04
CA ASP A 173 -13.83 -4.77 -6.50
C ASP A 173 -15.08 -5.65 -6.66
N GLY A 174 -16.21 -5.06 -7.05
CA GLY A 174 -17.48 -5.75 -7.27
C GLY A 174 -17.69 -6.26 -8.71
N SER A 175 -16.82 -5.91 -9.63
CA SER A 175 -16.86 -6.29 -11.05
C SER A 175 -15.60 -7.04 -11.43
N ARG A 176 -15.69 -7.85 -12.49
CA ARG A 176 -14.56 -8.58 -13.05
C ARG A 176 -14.79 -8.93 -14.51
N TRP A 177 -13.70 -9.08 -15.25
CA TRP A 177 -13.70 -9.83 -16.49
C TRP A 177 -13.32 -11.29 -16.22
N ALA A 178 -13.92 -12.22 -16.92
CA ALA A 178 -13.48 -13.59 -17.01
C ALA A 178 -13.63 -14.10 -18.44
N SER A 179 -12.66 -14.87 -18.90
CA SER A 179 -12.68 -15.55 -20.20
C SER A 179 -13.57 -16.79 -20.18
N GLU A 180 -13.85 -17.35 -21.36
CA GLU A 180 -14.27 -18.73 -21.48
C GLU A 180 -13.20 -19.66 -20.88
N PRO A 181 -13.56 -20.86 -20.38
CA PRO A 181 -12.62 -21.78 -19.73
C PRO A 181 -11.76 -22.54 -20.77
N ARG A 182 -10.86 -21.82 -21.41
CA ARG A 182 -9.91 -22.34 -22.43
C ARG A 182 -8.50 -21.86 -22.10
N ASP A 183 -7.50 -22.56 -22.62
CA ASP A 183 -6.13 -22.09 -22.63
C ASP A 183 -5.94 -21.01 -23.70
N ASP A 184 -4.83 -20.25 -23.61
CA ASP A 184 -4.45 -19.18 -24.54
C ASP A 184 -5.38 -17.97 -24.58
N GLU A 185 -6.18 -17.77 -23.54
CA GLU A 185 -7.00 -16.57 -23.38
C GLU A 185 -6.16 -15.36 -23.01
N TRP A 186 -6.58 -14.19 -23.50
CA TRP A 186 -5.85 -12.94 -23.28
C TRP A 186 -6.80 -11.77 -23.03
N ILE A 187 -6.27 -10.76 -22.36
CA ILE A 187 -6.84 -9.42 -22.24
C ILE A 187 -5.72 -8.39 -22.42
N TYR A 188 -5.99 -7.31 -23.13
CA TYR A 188 -5.08 -6.17 -23.13
C TYR A 188 -5.83 -4.85 -22.97
N VAL A 189 -5.09 -3.82 -22.53
CA VAL A 189 -5.59 -2.45 -22.35
C VAL A 189 -4.86 -1.55 -23.35
N ASP A 190 -5.63 -0.81 -24.14
CA ASP A 190 -5.12 0.24 -25.00
C ASP A 190 -5.04 1.55 -24.22
N LEU A 191 -3.84 2.00 -23.89
CA LEU A 191 -3.61 3.23 -23.14
C LEU A 191 -3.85 4.49 -23.97
N GLY A 192 -3.99 4.36 -25.31
CA GLY A 192 -4.27 5.46 -26.24
C GLY A 192 -3.05 6.29 -26.66
N GLU A 193 -1.98 6.25 -25.88
CA GLU A 193 -0.71 6.91 -26.14
C GLU A 193 0.44 6.14 -25.47
N PRO A 194 1.68 6.27 -25.96
CA PRO A 194 2.84 5.67 -25.31
C PRO A 194 2.98 6.16 -23.84
N ALA A 195 3.11 5.22 -22.92
CA ALA A 195 3.22 5.51 -21.51
C ALA A 195 4.31 4.67 -20.84
N GLU A 196 4.98 5.25 -19.85
CA GLU A 196 5.90 4.51 -18.99
C GLU A 196 5.09 3.77 -17.92
N VAL A 197 5.06 2.44 -17.99
CA VAL A 197 4.38 1.58 -17.02
C VAL A 197 5.38 1.12 -15.98
N ALA A 198 5.25 1.63 -14.76
CA ALA A 198 6.16 1.28 -13.65
C ALA A 198 5.72 0.01 -12.91
N THR A 199 4.41 -0.28 -12.87
CA THR A 199 3.84 -1.43 -12.14
C THR A 199 2.60 -1.94 -12.83
N ILE A 200 2.45 -3.26 -12.88
CA ILE A 200 1.21 -3.93 -13.27
C ILE A 200 0.72 -4.70 -12.05
N ALA A 201 -0.47 -4.34 -11.53
CA ALA A 201 -1.12 -5.05 -10.46
C ALA A 201 -2.25 -5.91 -11.03
N LEU A 202 -2.23 -7.21 -10.74
CA LEU A 202 -3.28 -8.15 -11.11
C LEU A 202 -4.04 -8.55 -9.84
N ASN A 203 -5.32 -8.19 -9.79
CA ASN A 203 -6.20 -8.62 -8.72
C ASN A 203 -6.97 -9.86 -9.18
N TRP A 204 -6.61 -11.02 -8.64
CA TRP A 204 -7.16 -12.30 -9.02
C TRP A 204 -8.32 -12.73 -8.11
N GLU A 205 -9.34 -13.30 -8.72
CA GLU A 205 -10.35 -14.07 -8.00
C GLU A 205 -9.82 -15.49 -7.66
N ALA A 206 -10.61 -16.26 -6.89
CA ALA A 206 -10.27 -17.64 -6.53
C ALA A 206 -10.07 -18.55 -7.76
N ALA A 207 -10.86 -18.36 -8.82
CA ALA A 207 -10.71 -19.02 -10.10
C ALA A 207 -9.83 -18.18 -11.04
N HIS A 208 -8.55 -18.49 -11.12
CA HIS A 208 -7.58 -17.74 -11.92
C HIS A 208 -6.63 -18.65 -12.69
N ALA A 209 -5.92 -18.08 -13.65
CA ALA A 209 -4.89 -18.77 -14.40
C ALA A 209 -3.75 -19.26 -13.51
N LYS A 210 -3.34 -20.52 -13.67
CA LYS A 210 -2.17 -21.08 -12.96
C LYS A 210 -0.84 -20.60 -13.54
N SER A 211 -0.85 -20.28 -14.81
CA SER A 211 0.31 -19.75 -15.55
C SER A 211 -0.15 -18.61 -16.44
N TYR A 212 0.62 -17.53 -16.51
CA TYR A 212 0.30 -16.38 -17.33
C TYR A 212 1.57 -15.62 -17.73
N LYS A 213 1.43 -14.79 -18.75
CA LYS A 213 2.48 -13.92 -19.26
C LYS A 213 2.01 -12.46 -19.24
N LEU A 214 2.92 -11.54 -18.99
CA LEU A 214 2.71 -10.12 -19.21
C LEU A 214 3.50 -9.68 -20.44
N LEU A 215 2.81 -8.99 -21.32
CA LEU A 215 3.38 -8.49 -22.56
C LEU A 215 3.10 -7.00 -22.71
N ILE A 216 3.98 -6.30 -23.39
CA ILE A 216 3.80 -4.89 -23.80
C ILE A 216 3.89 -4.77 -25.31
N SER A 217 3.20 -3.79 -25.86
CA SER A 217 3.20 -3.49 -27.29
C SER A 217 2.97 -2.00 -27.52
N ASP A 218 3.56 -1.46 -28.57
CA ASP A 218 3.32 -0.08 -29.02
C ASP A 218 2.24 0.01 -30.12
N ASP A 219 1.84 -1.13 -30.70
CA ASP A 219 0.93 -1.18 -31.86
C ASP A 219 -0.18 -2.23 -31.77
N ALA A 220 -0.29 -2.93 -30.65
CA ALA A 220 -1.20 -4.05 -30.40
C ALA A 220 -1.06 -5.23 -31.40
N ALA A 221 0.01 -5.27 -32.19
CA ALA A 221 0.30 -6.31 -33.16
C ALA A 221 1.60 -7.06 -32.82
N HIS A 222 2.61 -6.33 -32.36
CA HIS A 222 3.92 -6.89 -32.00
C HIS A 222 4.10 -6.82 -30.48
N TRP A 223 4.06 -7.99 -29.82
CA TRP A 223 4.07 -8.12 -28.37
C TRP A 223 5.41 -8.60 -27.86
N LYS A 224 5.95 -7.91 -26.85
CA LYS A 224 7.16 -8.26 -26.14
C LYS A 224 6.82 -8.79 -24.76
N GLU A 225 7.22 -10.02 -24.46
CA GLU A 225 7.09 -10.60 -23.13
C GLU A 225 8.04 -9.89 -22.15
N ILE A 226 7.49 -9.47 -21.00
CA ILE A 226 8.22 -8.83 -19.91
C ILE A 226 8.19 -9.65 -18.62
N TYR A 227 7.26 -10.60 -18.51
CA TYR A 227 7.14 -11.50 -17.37
C TYR A 227 6.39 -12.78 -17.76
N SER A 228 6.78 -13.92 -17.17
CA SER A 228 6.03 -15.18 -17.16
C SER A 228 6.21 -15.91 -15.82
N ASN A 229 5.19 -16.63 -15.37
CA ASN A 229 5.24 -17.49 -14.18
C ASN A 229 5.00 -18.96 -14.54
#